data_1598b214feb4eb4450462ab076af7357
#
_entry.id   1598b214feb4eb4450462ab076af7357
#
_cell.length_a   1.000
_cell.length_b   1.000
_cell.length_c   1.000
_cell.angle_alpha   90.00
_cell.angle_beta   90.00
_cell.angle_gamma   90.00
#
_symmetry.space_group_name_H-M   'P 1'
#
loop_
_entity.id
_entity.type
_entity.pdbx_description
1 polymer ?
#
loop_
_entity_poly.entity_id
_entity_poly.type
_entity_poly.pdbx_seq_one_letter_code
_entity_poly.pdbx_strand_id
1 'polypeptide(L)'
;MTAPALSAPKITVANPGWLTAAIMLATIMQVLDTTIANVALPHMAASLGATQEEITWVLTSYIVASAIATPMTGWVADKVGRRMVFMGAIIGFTLTSVLCGLSLGLPEMILFRVFQGIFGAVLIPLAQAVLLDINPREKVGQAMAIYGAGIMVGPIIGPTLGGYLTEVFNWRYVFFINLPIGVVALLGVMAFMPREEIRHRKFDLFGFSMLAIAMGSLQLMLDRGQSEGWFESVEIWLYLGLTISGMWAFVIHCLDNQDAFVDLKMFRDRNFVMGLVFIFIIGMTLFSGLALLPPLLQKLLGYPVIETGLVMAPRGVGTMVSMILVGRLVARFDARGLVLFGLLVTAASLHVMAGFDTQMGSMPIMVSGVMQGFGLGFVFVPLSTLTYATIETKYRADATAFFSLVRNVGSGVGISVVTAVLSRMTTVNHEEIASTLTASAPELRAALPQLMSNSAYYASIADQLVSQQSAMIAYIDNFILMFVFTLAVVPIVFLLRNPKHHAPKT
;
A
#
# COMPACT_ATOMS: atom_id res chain seq x y z
N MET A 1 -33.47 10.37 -34.45
CA MET A 1 -32.23 9.70 -34.93
C MET A 1 -31.41 9.33 -33.71
N THR A 2 -31.56 8.11 -33.24
CA THR A 2 -30.81 7.56 -32.12
C THR A 2 -29.39 7.21 -32.61
N ALA A 3 -28.38 7.91 -32.09
CA ALA A 3 -27.00 7.57 -32.36
C ALA A 3 -26.73 6.13 -31.89
N PRO A 4 -26.11 5.28 -32.74
CA PRO A 4 -25.77 3.92 -32.30
C PRO A 4 -24.79 4.00 -31.14
N ALA A 5 -25.13 3.32 -30.04
CA ALA A 5 -24.19 3.10 -28.95
C ALA A 5 -22.96 2.39 -29.53
N LEU A 6 -21.87 3.15 -29.68
CA LEU A 6 -20.58 2.59 -30.06
C LEU A 6 -20.19 1.57 -28.98
N SER A 7 -20.45 0.30 -29.26
CA SER A 7 -19.88 -0.80 -28.51
C SER A 7 -18.37 -0.69 -28.64
N ALA A 8 -17.70 -0.32 -27.54
CA ALA A 8 -16.25 -0.35 -27.50
C ALA A 8 -15.72 -1.69 -28.02
N PRO A 9 -14.68 -1.72 -28.87
CA PRO A 9 -14.13 -2.95 -29.38
C PRO A 9 -13.71 -3.82 -28.20
N LYS A 10 -14.40 -4.95 -28.03
CA LYS A 10 -13.98 -5.97 -27.07
C LYS A 10 -12.64 -6.52 -27.56
N ILE A 11 -11.59 -6.33 -26.78
CA ILE A 11 -10.33 -7.01 -27.01
C ILE A 11 -10.63 -8.50 -26.84
N THR A 12 -10.70 -9.22 -27.94
CA THR A 12 -10.94 -10.66 -27.92
C THR A 12 -9.63 -11.35 -27.58
N VAL A 13 -9.55 -11.85 -26.35
CA VAL A 13 -8.44 -12.67 -25.88
C VAL A 13 -8.82 -14.13 -26.02
N ALA A 14 -7.97 -14.94 -26.65
CA ALA A 14 -8.23 -16.36 -26.86
C ALA A 14 -8.41 -17.11 -25.52
N ASN A 15 -7.61 -16.75 -24.51
CA ASN A 15 -7.60 -17.40 -23.19
C ASN A 15 -7.51 -16.36 -22.07
N PRO A 16 -8.62 -15.69 -21.66
CA PRO A 16 -8.59 -14.65 -20.66
C PRO A 16 -8.13 -15.13 -19.28
N GLY A 17 -8.36 -16.38 -18.92
CA GLY A 17 -7.92 -16.95 -17.64
C GLY A 17 -6.39 -17.06 -17.52
N TRP A 18 -5.72 -17.53 -18.56
CA TRP A 18 -4.25 -17.63 -18.57
C TRP A 18 -3.58 -16.26 -18.62
N LEU A 19 -4.17 -15.30 -19.36
CA LEU A 19 -3.71 -13.91 -19.33
C LEU A 19 -3.85 -13.32 -17.94
N THR A 20 -5.00 -13.50 -17.28
CA THR A 20 -5.21 -13.05 -15.90
C THR A 20 -4.17 -13.65 -14.96
N ALA A 21 -3.87 -14.93 -15.06
CA ALA A 21 -2.86 -15.60 -14.23
C ALA A 21 -1.46 -15.03 -14.46
N ALA A 22 -1.07 -14.77 -15.72
CA ALA A 22 0.24 -14.17 -16.04
C ALA A 22 0.38 -12.74 -15.50
N ILE A 23 -0.66 -11.92 -15.65
CA ILE A 23 -0.72 -10.54 -15.14
C ILE A 23 -0.66 -10.55 -13.60
N MET A 24 -1.42 -11.44 -12.97
CA MET A 24 -1.40 -11.58 -11.51
C MET A 24 -0.02 -11.98 -10.99
N LEU A 25 0.64 -12.93 -11.68
CA LEU A 25 1.98 -13.38 -11.28
C LEU A 25 3.01 -12.23 -11.30
N ALA A 26 2.97 -11.37 -12.34
CA ALA A 26 3.81 -10.17 -12.41
C ALA A 26 3.50 -9.18 -11.27
N THR A 27 2.23 -9.03 -10.92
CA THR A 27 1.81 -8.12 -9.85
C THR A 27 2.17 -8.69 -8.47
N ILE A 28 1.99 -10.01 -8.26
CA ILE A 28 2.40 -10.70 -7.05
C ILE A 28 3.90 -10.56 -6.85
N MET A 29 4.71 -10.72 -7.90
CA MET A 29 6.16 -10.53 -7.87
C MET A 29 6.54 -9.13 -7.34
N GLN A 30 5.90 -8.09 -7.84
CA GLN A 30 6.13 -6.72 -7.39
C GLN A 30 5.77 -6.51 -5.91
N VAL A 31 4.61 -7.01 -5.47
CA VAL A 31 4.14 -6.85 -4.09
C VAL A 31 4.98 -7.71 -3.13
N LEU A 32 5.37 -8.89 -3.58
CA LEU A 32 6.25 -9.78 -2.83
C LEU A 32 7.62 -9.12 -2.59
N ASP A 33 8.22 -8.53 -3.62
CA ASP A 33 9.51 -7.84 -3.55
C ASP A 33 9.52 -6.77 -2.44
N THR A 34 8.49 -5.94 -2.37
CA THR A 34 8.41 -4.87 -1.36
C THR A 34 8.28 -5.42 0.06
N THR A 35 7.57 -6.52 0.25
CA THR A 35 7.34 -7.10 1.58
C THR A 35 8.53 -7.94 2.05
N ILE A 36 9.17 -8.68 1.16
CA ILE A 36 10.37 -9.49 1.47
C ILE A 36 11.56 -8.60 1.77
N ALA A 37 11.80 -7.54 0.96
CA ALA A 37 12.93 -6.63 1.15
C ALA A 37 12.93 -5.98 2.53
N ASN A 38 11.75 -5.62 3.06
CA ASN A 38 11.62 -5.01 4.38
C ASN A 38 12.17 -5.92 5.52
N VAL A 39 11.93 -7.23 5.43
CA VAL A 39 12.42 -8.19 6.43
C VAL A 39 13.94 -8.37 6.36
N ALA A 40 14.52 -8.22 5.19
CA ALA A 40 15.95 -8.43 4.96
C ALA A 40 16.83 -7.21 5.31
N LEU A 41 16.25 -6.03 5.59
CA LEU A 41 16.98 -4.78 5.84
C LEU A 41 18.11 -4.90 6.88
N PRO A 42 17.92 -5.51 8.06
CA PRO A 42 18.99 -5.62 9.06
C PRO A 42 20.21 -6.40 8.54
N HIS A 43 19.98 -7.47 7.77
CA HIS A 43 21.04 -8.27 7.18
C HIS A 43 21.75 -7.55 6.03
N MET A 44 20.98 -6.75 5.25
CA MET A 44 21.55 -5.87 4.23
C MET A 44 22.45 -4.82 4.85
N ALA A 45 22.00 -4.15 5.94
CA ALA A 45 22.79 -3.14 6.64
C ALA A 45 24.15 -3.69 7.06
N ALA A 46 24.16 -4.83 7.73
CA ALA A 46 25.42 -5.49 8.14
C ALA A 46 26.32 -5.88 6.95
N SER A 47 25.72 -6.38 5.86
CA SER A 47 26.46 -6.85 4.69
C SER A 47 27.00 -5.73 3.80
N LEU A 48 26.29 -4.59 3.69
CA LEU A 48 26.65 -3.46 2.84
C LEU A 48 27.42 -2.37 3.62
N GLY A 49 27.68 -2.57 4.91
CA GLY A 49 28.40 -1.62 5.77
C GLY A 49 27.63 -0.33 6.01
N ALA A 50 26.30 -0.41 6.04
CA ALA A 50 25.41 0.72 6.21
C ALA A 50 24.83 0.78 7.63
N THR A 51 24.54 1.97 8.12
CA THR A 51 23.79 2.16 9.37
C THR A 51 22.32 1.75 9.20
N GLN A 52 21.60 1.56 10.32
CA GLN A 52 20.17 1.25 10.30
C GLN A 52 19.33 2.38 9.67
N GLU A 53 19.84 3.61 9.72
CA GLU A 53 19.20 4.75 9.11
C GLU A 53 19.45 4.79 7.60
N GLU A 54 20.69 4.62 7.17
CA GLU A 54 21.07 4.63 5.75
C GLU A 54 20.42 3.49 4.95
N ILE A 55 20.27 2.30 5.55
CA ILE A 55 19.69 1.14 4.84
C ILE A 55 18.22 1.36 4.49
N THR A 56 17.50 2.24 5.15
CA THR A 56 16.10 2.58 4.81
C THR A 56 15.98 3.14 3.38
N TRP A 57 17.03 3.77 2.85
CA TRP A 57 17.07 4.24 1.48
C TRP A 57 16.84 3.15 0.43
N VAL A 58 17.07 1.89 0.76
CA VAL A 58 16.75 0.74 -0.10
C VAL A 58 15.24 0.66 -0.37
N LEU A 59 14.41 1.00 0.62
CA LEU A 59 12.95 1.05 0.45
C LEU A 59 12.49 2.40 -0.09
N THR A 60 12.99 3.49 0.49
CA THR A 60 12.62 4.87 0.12
C THR A 60 12.86 5.15 -1.34
N SER A 61 14.04 4.79 -1.87
CA SER A 61 14.37 5.02 -3.28
C SER A 61 13.43 4.29 -4.25
N TYR A 62 13.05 3.07 -3.93
CA TYR A 62 12.06 2.31 -4.71
C TYR A 62 10.67 2.98 -4.67
N ILE A 63 10.20 3.36 -3.48
CA ILE A 63 8.87 3.94 -3.28
C ILE A 63 8.76 5.29 -3.97
N VAL A 64 9.77 6.16 -3.82
CA VAL A 64 9.83 7.49 -4.47
C VAL A 64 9.85 7.34 -5.98
N ALA A 65 10.73 6.48 -6.52
CA ALA A 65 10.82 6.23 -7.96
C ALA A 65 9.51 5.67 -8.52
N SER A 66 8.87 4.75 -7.79
CA SER A 66 7.57 4.21 -8.17
C SER A 66 6.46 5.25 -8.13
N ALA A 67 6.43 6.13 -7.12
CA ALA A 67 5.45 7.22 -7.02
C ALA A 67 5.57 8.20 -8.19
N ILE A 68 6.81 8.56 -8.58
CA ILE A 68 7.09 9.44 -9.71
C ILE A 68 6.69 8.79 -11.04
N ALA A 69 6.98 7.49 -11.22
CA ALA A 69 6.78 6.81 -12.49
C ALA A 69 5.32 6.33 -12.70
N THR A 70 4.55 6.07 -11.64
CA THR A 70 3.18 5.53 -11.72
C THR A 70 2.26 6.34 -12.66
N PRO A 71 2.21 7.69 -12.61
CA PRO A 71 1.37 8.47 -13.49
C PRO A 71 1.69 8.31 -14.97
N MET A 72 2.94 7.95 -15.33
CA MET A 72 3.32 7.74 -16.73
C MET A 72 2.68 6.52 -17.38
N THR A 73 2.13 5.61 -16.59
CA THR A 73 1.62 4.31 -17.08
C THR A 73 0.66 4.45 -18.25
N GLY A 74 -0.29 5.37 -18.17
CA GLY A 74 -1.28 5.60 -19.23
C GLY A 74 -0.64 6.11 -20.52
N TRP A 75 0.19 7.15 -20.43
CA TRP A 75 0.86 7.72 -21.58
C TRP A 75 1.82 6.73 -22.28
N VAL A 76 2.64 6.01 -21.50
CA VAL A 76 3.56 5.01 -22.06
C VAL A 76 2.77 3.86 -22.72
N ALA A 77 1.67 3.43 -22.09
CA ALA A 77 0.80 2.40 -22.65
C ALA A 77 0.12 2.83 -23.97
N ASP A 78 -0.30 4.10 -24.09
CA ASP A 78 -0.85 4.63 -25.32
C ASP A 78 0.22 4.74 -26.43
N LYS A 79 1.45 5.18 -26.10
CA LYS A 79 2.53 5.42 -27.07
C LYS A 79 3.21 4.15 -27.57
N VAL A 80 3.40 3.16 -26.73
CA VAL A 80 4.21 1.96 -27.03
C VAL A 80 3.32 0.72 -27.20
N GLY A 81 2.08 0.79 -26.67
CA GLY A 81 1.16 -0.33 -26.59
C GLY A 81 1.30 -1.11 -25.29
N ARG A 82 0.17 -1.46 -24.68
CA ARG A 82 0.11 -2.08 -23.32
C ARG A 82 0.94 -3.35 -23.23
N ARG A 83 0.91 -4.20 -24.25
CA ARG A 83 1.69 -5.45 -24.27
C ARG A 83 3.18 -5.19 -24.14
N MET A 84 3.73 -4.28 -24.96
CA MET A 84 5.16 -3.97 -24.97
C MET A 84 5.59 -3.32 -23.66
N VAL A 85 4.76 -2.42 -23.11
CA VAL A 85 5.01 -1.77 -21.82
C VAL A 85 5.01 -2.78 -20.69
N PHE A 86 4.04 -3.70 -20.66
CA PHE A 86 3.96 -4.72 -19.62
C PHE A 86 5.15 -5.69 -19.67
N MET A 87 5.52 -6.12 -20.88
CA MET A 87 6.72 -6.97 -21.09
C MET A 87 8.00 -6.24 -20.66
N GLY A 88 8.17 -4.98 -21.10
CA GLY A 88 9.32 -4.14 -20.73
C GLY A 88 9.40 -3.92 -19.21
N ALA A 89 8.26 -3.71 -18.54
CA ALA A 89 8.17 -3.59 -17.10
C ALA A 89 8.59 -4.88 -16.38
N ILE A 90 8.10 -6.05 -16.81
CA ILE A 90 8.53 -7.35 -16.24
C ILE A 90 10.03 -7.58 -16.44
N ILE A 91 10.54 -7.37 -17.66
CA ILE A 91 11.97 -7.55 -17.97
C ILE A 91 12.81 -6.59 -17.12
N GLY A 92 12.49 -5.30 -17.14
CA GLY A 92 13.22 -4.28 -16.40
C GLY A 92 13.20 -4.53 -14.90
N PHE A 93 12.03 -4.85 -14.33
CA PHE A 93 11.88 -5.18 -12.92
C PHE A 93 12.72 -6.41 -12.53
N THR A 94 12.65 -7.47 -13.32
CA THR A 94 13.38 -8.71 -13.06
C THR A 94 14.89 -8.51 -13.16
N LEU A 95 15.36 -7.82 -14.20
CA LEU A 95 16.79 -7.53 -14.38
C LEU A 95 17.32 -6.65 -13.24
N THR A 96 16.62 -5.57 -12.91
CA THR A 96 17.02 -4.69 -11.79
C THR A 96 16.96 -5.40 -10.45
N SER A 97 16.01 -6.33 -10.25
CA SER A 97 15.99 -7.18 -9.07
C SER A 97 17.25 -8.06 -8.97
N VAL A 98 17.66 -8.69 -10.07
CA VAL A 98 18.93 -9.46 -10.09
C VAL A 98 20.12 -8.57 -9.77
N LEU A 99 20.17 -7.35 -10.34
CA LEU A 99 21.22 -6.37 -10.03
C LEU A 99 21.22 -5.95 -8.55
N CYS A 100 20.05 -5.77 -7.93
CA CYS A 100 19.96 -5.56 -6.48
C CYS A 100 20.60 -6.73 -5.69
N GLY A 101 20.31 -7.96 -6.08
CA GLY A 101 20.93 -9.14 -5.48
C GLY A 101 22.45 -9.25 -5.69
N LEU A 102 22.98 -8.64 -6.73
CA LEU A 102 24.42 -8.62 -7.06
C LEU A 102 25.15 -7.38 -6.51
N SER A 103 24.47 -6.42 -5.92
CA SER A 103 25.08 -5.17 -5.42
C SER A 103 26.15 -5.44 -4.35
N LEU A 104 27.23 -4.67 -4.45
CA LEU A 104 28.40 -4.75 -3.57
C LEU A 104 28.40 -3.66 -2.50
N GLY A 105 27.65 -2.58 -2.69
CA GLY A 105 27.54 -1.46 -1.77
C GLY A 105 26.17 -0.80 -1.78
N LEU A 106 25.90 0.02 -0.77
CA LEU A 106 24.63 0.74 -0.61
C LEU A 106 24.31 1.67 -1.81
N PRO A 107 25.25 2.45 -2.38
CA PRO A 107 24.94 3.33 -3.51
C PRO A 107 24.47 2.56 -4.76
N GLU A 108 25.07 1.42 -5.06
CA GLU A 108 24.64 0.55 -6.17
C GLU A 108 23.24 0.00 -5.92
N MET A 109 23.00 -0.48 -4.70
CA MET A 109 21.69 -0.98 -4.29
C MET A 109 20.61 0.09 -4.48
N ILE A 110 20.83 1.31 -3.99
CA ILE A 110 19.91 2.43 -4.14
C ILE A 110 19.62 2.71 -5.62
N LEU A 111 20.67 2.77 -6.45
CA LEU A 111 20.52 3.01 -7.89
C LEU A 111 19.65 1.93 -8.55
N PHE A 112 19.92 0.66 -8.27
CA PHE A 112 19.12 -0.44 -8.82
C PHE A 112 17.69 -0.45 -8.30
N ARG A 113 17.46 -0.06 -7.04
CA ARG A 113 16.12 0.11 -6.46
C ARG A 113 15.33 1.25 -7.13
N VAL A 114 15.98 2.35 -7.51
CA VAL A 114 15.33 3.41 -8.30
C VAL A 114 14.82 2.85 -9.64
N PHE A 115 15.67 2.15 -10.39
CA PHE A 115 15.24 1.54 -11.66
C PHE A 115 14.17 0.48 -11.46
N GLN A 116 14.28 -0.34 -10.43
CA GLN A 116 13.27 -1.34 -10.09
C GLN A 116 11.92 -0.68 -9.74
N GLY A 117 11.93 0.45 -9.03
CA GLY A 117 10.75 1.25 -8.74
C GLY A 117 10.09 1.82 -10.00
N ILE A 118 10.88 2.32 -10.96
CA ILE A 118 10.38 2.82 -12.26
C ILE A 118 9.66 1.70 -13.03
N PHE A 119 10.29 0.54 -13.17
CA PHE A 119 9.69 -0.59 -13.90
C PHE A 119 8.50 -1.19 -13.14
N GLY A 120 8.58 -1.28 -11.82
CA GLY A 120 7.52 -1.78 -10.95
C GLY A 120 6.26 -0.91 -10.97
N ALA A 121 6.41 0.40 -11.10
CA ALA A 121 5.33 1.37 -11.05
C ALA A 121 4.17 1.08 -12.01
N VAL A 122 4.47 0.47 -13.14
CA VAL A 122 3.53 0.20 -14.23
C VAL A 122 2.73 -1.08 -14.01
N LEU A 123 3.26 -2.05 -13.27
CA LEU A 123 2.71 -3.42 -13.21
C LEU A 123 1.29 -3.47 -12.63
N ILE A 124 1.06 -2.83 -11.46
CA ILE A 124 -0.26 -2.82 -10.81
C ILE A 124 -1.32 -2.06 -11.63
N PRO A 125 -1.11 -0.78 -12.02
CA PRO A 125 -2.15 -0.03 -12.72
C PRO A 125 -2.46 -0.59 -14.11
N LEU A 126 -1.43 -1.04 -14.83
CA LEU A 126 -1.65 -1.62 -16.16
C LEU A 126 -2.34 -2.99 -16.08
N ALA A 127 -2.02 -3.81 -15.07
CA ALA A 127 -2.73 -5.04 -14.79
C ALA A 127 -4.23 -4.79 -14.57
N GLN A 128 -4.57 -3.81 -13.73
CA GLN A 128 -5.97 -3.42 -13.50
C GLN A 128 -6.66 -2.93 -14.78
N ALA A 129 -5.99 -2.07 -15.55
CA ALA A 129 -6.54 -1.55 -16.81
C ALA A 129 -6.84 -2.69 -17.81
N VAL A 130 -5.90 -3.65 -17.97
CA VAL A 130 -6.10 -4.80 -18.85
C VAL A 130 -7.25 -5.66 -18.36
N LEU A 131 -7.35 -5.95 -17.06
CA LEU A 131 -8.46 -6.74 -16.51
C LEU A 131 -9.83 -6.05 -16.71
N LEU A 132 -9.89 -4.71 -16.64
CA LEU A 132 -11.10 -3.96 -16.94
C LEU A 132 -11.53 -4.07 -18.42
N ASP A 133 -10.55 -4.17 -19.34
CA ASP A 133 -10.82 -4.19 -20.77
C ASP A 133 -11.15 -5.57 -21.33
N ILE A 134 -10.54 -6.63 -20.80
CA ILE A 134 -10.79 -8.01 -21.26
C ILE A 134 -12.05 -8.62 -20.65
N ASN A 135 -12.60 -8.07 -19.57
CA ASN A 135 -13.78 -8.57 -18.90
C ASN A 135 -15.03 -7.73 -19.25
N PRO A 136 -16.19 -8.38 -19.52
CA PRO A 136 -17.46 -7.67 -19.68
C PRO A 136 -17.84 -6.99 -18.35
N ARG A 137 -18.62 -5.92 -18.42
CA ARG A 137 -18.99 -5.08 -17.26
C ARG A 137 -19.56 -5.88 -16.08
N GLU A 138 -20.34 -6.92 -16.39
CA GLU A 138 -20.98 -7.79 -15.42
C GLU A 138 -19.96 -8.67 -14.63
N LYS A 139 -18.79 -8.94 -15.23
CA LYS A 139 -17.73 -9.77 -14.65
C LYS A 139 -16.57 -8.99 -14.08
N VAL A 140 -16.54 -7.65 -14.24
CA VAL A 140 -15.45 -6.80 -13.73
C VAL A 140 -15.26 -6.98 -12.22
N GLY A 141 -16.35 -7.02 -11.45
CA GLY A 141 -16.28 -7.23 -10.00
C GLY A 141 -15.64 -8.57 -9.63
N GLN A 142 -15.94 -9.64 -10.38
CA GLN A 142 -15.33 -10.94 -10.16
C GLN A 142 -13.84 -10.94 -10.56
N ALA A 143 -13.50 -10.29 -11.66
CA ALA A 143 -12.10 -10.16 -12.09
C ALA A 143 -11.26 -9.38 -11.10
N MET A 144 -11.79 -8.25 -10.58
CA MET A 144 -11.13 -7.46 -9.54
C MET A 144 -11.02 -8.20 -8.21
N ALA A 145 -11.99 -9.05 -7.89
CA ALA A 145 -11.94 -9.91 -6.70
C ALA A 145 -10.83 -10.95 -6.79
N ILE A 146 -10.72 -11.64 -7.91
CA ILE A 146 -9.65 -12.62 -8.16
C ILE A 146 -8.28 -11.94 -8.14
N TYR A 147 -8.17 -10.78 -8.80
CA TYR A 147 -6.96 -9.97 -8.83
C TYR A 147 -6.54 -9.51 -7.44
N GLY A 148 -7.47 -8.94 -6.67
CA GLY A 148 -7.19 -8.49 -5.31
C GLY A 148 -6.79 -9.64 -4.38
N ALA A 149 -7.49 -10.78 -4.47
CA ALA A 149 -7.14 -11.98 -3.71
C ALA A 149 -5.73 -12.49 -4.05
N GLY A 150 -5.36 -12.46 -5.33
CA GLY A 150 -4.01 -12.86 -5.76
C GLY A 150 -2.91 -11.93 -5.24
N ILE A 151 -3.12 -10.61 -5.26
CA ILE A 151 -2.16 -9.64 -4.73
C ILE A 151 -1.88 -9.87 -3.24
N MET A 152 -2.87 -10.31 -2.47
CA MET A 152 -2.71 -10.56 -1.03
C MET A 152 -1.77 -11.73 -0.72
N VAL A 153 -1.42 -12.55 -1.71
CA VAL A 153 -0.39 -13.61 -1.55
C VAL A 153 0.96 -12.99 -1.15
N GLY A 154 1.33 -11.84 -1.73
CA GLY A 154 2.58 -11.16 -1.41
C GLY A 154 2.73 -10.81 0.08
N PRO A 155 1.84 -9.99 0.67
CA PRO A 155 1.88 -9.65 2.08
C PRO A 155 1.74 -10.83 3.05
N ILE A 156 1.06 -11.92 2.64
CA ILE A 156 0.90 -13.12 3.46
C ILE A 156 2.19 -13.92 3.53
N ILE A 157 2.77 -14.21 2.37
CA ILE A 157 3.93 -15.11 2.25
C ILE A 157 5.24 -14.32 2.42
N GLY A 158 5.25 -13.04 2.06
CA GLY A 158 6.45 -12.21 1.99
C GLY A 158 7.31 -12.23 3.24
N PRO A 159 6.79 -11.89 4.43
CA PRO A 159 7.58 -11.87 5.66
C PRO A 159 8.18 -13.24 6.01
N THR A 160 7.38 -14.30 5.93
CA THR A 160 7.83 -15.67 6.24
C THR A 160 8.87 -16.17 5.23
N LEU A 161 8.62 -15.95 3.94
CA LEU A 161 9.54 -16.34 2.88
C LEU A 161 10.82 -15.50 2.91
N GLY A 162 10.70 -14.20 3.19
CA GLY A 162 11.84 -13.29 3.34
C GLY A 162 12.75 -13.68 4.49
N GLY A 163 12.17 -13.96 5.65
CA GLY A 163 12.90 -14.48 6.82
C GLY A 163 13.61 -15.79 6.49
N TYR A 164 12.89 -16.76 5.92
CA TYR A 164 13.46 -18.05 5.53
C TYR A 164 14.62 -17.93 4.54
N LEU A 165 14.43 -17.14 3.46
CA LEU A 165 15.48 -16.95 2.47
C LEU A 165 16.72 -16.26 3.07
N THR A 166 16.51 -15.30 3.93
CA THR A 166 17.58 -14.53 4.56
C THR A 166 18.38 -15.36 5.57
N GLU A 167 17.71 -16.17 6.37
CA GLU A 167 18.35 -17.01 7.41
C GLU A 167 19.03 -18.26 6.83
N VAL A 168 18.37 -18.96 5.88
CA VAL A 168 18.86 -20.25 5.35
C VAL A 168 19.88 -20.07 4.23
N PHE A 169 19.70 -19.05 3.39
CA PHE A 169 20.60 -18.80 2.27
C PHE A 169 21.41 -17.52 2.45
N ASN A 170 20.82 -16.39 2.07
CA ASN A 170 21.39 -15.06 2.17
C ASN A 170 20.31 -14.03 1.79
N TRP A 171 20.38 -12.80 2.30
CA TRP A 171 19.47 -11.72 1.95
C TRP A 171 19.37 -11.45 0.43
N ARG A 172 20.42 -11.75 -0.35
CA ARG A 172 20.44 -11.56 -1.81
C ARG A 172 19.36 -12.39 -2.53
N TYR A 173 18.99 -13.54 -1.96
CA TYR A 173 17.97 -14.42 -2.54
C TYR A 173 16.56 -13.83 -2.49
N VAL A 174 16.32 -12.82 -1.64
CA VAL A 174 15.03 -12.10 -1.64
C VAL A 174 14.80 -11.33 -2.95
N PHE A 175 15.88 -11.00 -3.65
CA PHE A 175 15.84 -10.39 -4.99
C PHE A 175 15.88 -11.44 -6.12
N PHE A 176 16.68 -12.49 -5.97
CA PHE A 176 16.82 -13.53 -6.99
C PHE A 176 15.53 -14.33 -7.19
N ILE A 177 14.66 -14.44 -6.18
CA ILE A 177 13.37 -15.12 -6.31
C ILE A 177 12.46 -14.50 -7.39
N ASN A 178 12.65 -13.22 -7.70
CA ASN A 178 11.90 -12.52 -8.73
C ASN A 178 12.26 -13.02 -10.15
N LEU A 179 13.44 -13.63 -10.34
CA LEU A 179 13.86 -14.11 -11.66
C LEU A 179 12.97 -15.23 -12.20
N PRO A 180 12.77 -16.37 -11.51
CA PRO A 180 11.90 -17.42 -12.02
C PRO A 180 10.43 -16.95 -12.16
N ILE A 181 9.95 -16.13 -11.21
CA ILE A 181 8.59 -15.59 -11.26
C ILE A 181 8.42 -14.67 -12.48
N GLY A 182 9.37 -13.76 -12.70
CA GLY A 182 9.36 -12.83 -13.82
C GLY A 182 9.44 -13.53 -15.18
N VAL A 183 10.27 -14.59 -15.31
CA VAL A 183 10.34 -15.38 -16.55
C VAL A 183 9.00 -16.04 -16.86
N VAL A 184 8.35 -16.67 -15.90
CA VAL A 184 7.04 -17.32 -16.11
C VAL A 184 5.97 -16.27 -16.45
N ALA A 185 5.93 -15.15 -15.75
CA ALA A 185 5.02 -14.06 -16.03
C ALA A 185 5.23 -13.48 -17.44
N LEU A 186 6.49 -13.26 -17.83
CA LEU A 186 6.85 -12.77 -19.17
C LEU A 186 6.37 -13.72 -20.27
N LEU A 187 6.66 -15.01 -20.14
CA LEU A 187 6.22 -16.02 -21.13
C LEU A 187 4.69 -16.06 -21.24
N GLY A 188 3.97 -15.95 -20.11
CA GLY A 188 2.53 -15.88 -20.11
C GLY A 188 1.99 -14.63 -20.81
N VAL A 189 2.56 -13.46 -20.55
CA VAL A 189 2.17 -12.19 -21.22
C VAL A 189 2.50 -12.25 -22.71
N MET A 190 3.65 -12.81 -23.07
CA MET A 190 4.04 -13.00 -24.48
C MET A 190 3.06 -13.93 -25.23
N ALA A 191 2.58 -14.97 -24.58
CA ALA A 191 1.70 -15.96 -25.21
C ALA A 191 0.24 -15.47 -25.32
N PHE A 192 -0.26 -14.77 -24.31
CA PHE A 192 -1.71 -14.55 -24.18
C PHE A 192 -2.14 -13.09 -24.33
N MET A 193 -1.25 -12.09 -24.19
CA MET A 193 -1.62 -10.70 -24.29
C MET A 193 -1.67 -10.24 -25.75
N PRO A 194 -2.84 -9.75 -26.24
CA PRO A 194 -2.98 -9.31 -27.62
C PRO A 194 -2.16 -8.04 -27.88
N ARG A 195 -1.86 -7.82 -29.17
CA ARG A 195 -1.30 -6.52 -29.63
C ARG A 195 -2.44 -5.54 -29.78
N GLU A 196 -2.23 -4.32 -29.31
CA GLU A 196 -3.19 -3.22 -29.39
C GLU A 196 -2.68 -2.15 -30.36
N GLU A 197 -3.60 -1.34 -30.87
CA GLU A 197 -3.27 -0.18 -31.68
C GLU A 197 -2.60 0.89 -30.84
N ILE A 198 -1.52 1.46 -31.37
CA ILE A 198 -0.75 2.54 -30.75
C ILE A 198 -1.48 3.84 -30.96
N ARG A 199 -1.63 4.62 -29.91
CA ARG A 199 -2.19 5.97 -29.98
C ARG A 199 -1.07 7.00 -29.91
N HIS A 200 -1.01 7.89 -30.88
CA HIS A 200 -0.04 8.99 -30.89
C HIS A 200 -0.50 10.09 -29.91
N ARG A 201 0.11 10.12 -28.73
CA ARG A 201 -0.06 11.17 -27.72
C ARG A 201 1.28 11.90 -27.53
N LYS A 202 1.27 13.23 -27.61
CA LYS A 202 2.47 14.04 -27.32
C LYS A 202 2.83 13.90 -25.85
N PHE A 203 4.12 13.93 -25.54
CA PHE A 203 4.57 13.92 -24.15
C PHE A 203 4.61 15.34 -23.60
N ASP A 204 3.87 15.57 -22.55
CA ASP A 204 3.91 16.81 -21.80
C ASP A 204 5.00 16.72 -20.73
N LEU A 205 6.22 17.10 -21.13
CA LEU A 205 7.38 17.06 -20.25
C LEU A 205 7.22 17.99 -19.05
N PHE A 206 6.62 19.18 -19.25
CA PHE A 206 6.45 20.14 -18.16
C PHE A 206 5.45 19.65 -17.13
N GLY A 207 4.25 19.23 -17.55
CA GLY A 207 3.24 18.69 -16.65
C GLY A 207 3.74 17.47 -15.89
N PHE A 208 4.43 16.54 -16.57
CA PHE A 208 5.04 15.39 -15.92
C PHE A 208 6.11 15.80 -14.90
N SER A 209 7.02 16.73 -15.25
CA SER A 209 8.08 17.16 -14.33
C SER A 209 7.53 17.82 -13.07
N MET A 210 6.49 18.64 -13.19
CA MET A 210 5.85 19.29 -12.04
C MET A 210 5.16 18.27 -11.13
N LEU A 211 4.47 17.30 -11.72
CA LEU A 211 3.86 16.20 -10.96
C LEU A 211 4.92 15.31 -10.30
N ALA A 212 6.03 15.01 -11.00
CA ALA A 212 7.14 14.23 -10.49
C ALA A 212 7.81 14.90 -9.27
N ILE A 213 8.06 16.22 -9.38
CA ILE A 213 8.60 17.02 -8.25
C ILE A 213 7.62 16.98 -7.09
N ALA A 214 6.33 17.24 -7.33
CA ALA A 214 5.32 17.24 -6.28
C ALA A 214 5.21 15.89 -5.57
N MET A 215 5.12 14.79 -6.31
CA MET A 215 4.96 13.44 -5.74
C MET A 215 6.25 12.93 -5.10
N GLY A 216 7.41 13.18 -5.71
CA GLY A 216 8.71 12.80 -5.16
C GLY A 216 9.00 13.52 -3.85
N SER A 217 8.79 14.84 -3.81
CA SER A 217 8.98 15.65 -2.59
C SER A 217 7.98 15.27 -1.50
N LEU A 218 6.70 15.03 -1.84
CA LEU A 218 5.70 14.56 -0.89
C LEU A 218 6.11 13.22 -0.27
N GLN A 219 6.55 12.28 -1.10
CA GLN A 219 6.96 10.96 -0.61
C GLN A 219 8.20 11.04 0.28
N LEU A 220 9.20 11.86 -0.08
CA LEU A 220 10.38 12.11 0.75
C LEU A 220 10.01 12.78 2.08
N MET A 221 9.12 13.78 2.05
CA MET A 221 8.63 14.43 3.25
C MET A 221 7.96 13.44 4.22
N LEU A 222 7.12 12.55 3.68
CA LEU A 222 6.41 11.56 4.48
C LEU A 222 7.34 10.48 5.06
N ASP A 223 8.34 10.07 4.29
CA ASP A 223 9.26 8.99 4.67
C ASP A 223 10.32 9.49 5.69
N ARG A 224 10.87 10.69 5.48
CA ARG A 224 11.91 11.27 6.33
C ARG A 224 11.38 12.14 7.48
N GLY A 225 10.09 12.47 7.46
CA GLY A 225 9.50 13.38 8.43
C GLY A 225 9.78 12.99 9.88
N GLN A 226 9.65 11.71 10.23
CA GLN A 226 9.88 11.23 11.59
C GLN A 226 11.36 11.26 11.99
N SER A 227 12.28 10.89 11.09
CA SER A 227 13.73 10.90 11.39
C SER A 227 14.30 12.31 11.49
N GLU A 228 13.75 13.27 10.74
CA GLU A 228 14.21 14.66 10.70
C GLU A 228 13.46 15.60 11.69
N GLY A 229 12.58 15.07 12.55
CA GLY A 229 11.82 15.87 13.51
C GLY A 229 10.75 16.75 12.87
N TRP A 230 10.24 16.37 11.70
CA TRP A 230 9.18 17.07 10.97
C TRP A 230 9.52 18.55 10.69
N PHE A 231 8.64 19.46 11.07
CA PHE A 231 8.77 20.90 10.77
C PHE A 231 9.87 21.65 11.56
N GLU A 232 10.68 20.94 12.34
CA GLU A 232 11.91 21.46 12.94
C GLU A 232 13.06 21.47 11.93
N SER A 233 12.98 20.63 10.87
CA SER A 233 14.01 20.50 9.84
C SER A 233 13.71 21.40 8.62
N VAL A 234 14.74 22.10 8.14
CA VAL A 234 14.68 22.88 6.89
C VAL A 234 14.45 22.00 5.68
N GLU A 235 14.94 20.75 5.71
CA GLU A 235 14.74 19.76 4.67
C GLU A 235 13.24 19.46 4.45
N ILE A 236 12.49 19.28 5.52
CA ILE A 236 11.05 19.02 5.46
C ILE A 236 10.26 20.23 4.93
N TRP A 237 10.65 21.45 5.31
CA TRP A 237 10.08 22.67 4.73
C TRP A 237 10.36 22.80 3.23
N LEU A 238 11.55 22.42 2.79
CA LEU A 238 11.89 22.40 1.36
C LEU A 238 11.01 21.41 0.60
N TYR A 239 10.85 20.18 1.11
CA TYR A 239 9.97 19.18 0.50
C TYR A 239 8.51 19.63 0.46
N LEU A 240 8.01 20.26 1.53
CA LEU A 240 6.65 20.82 1.53
C LEU A 240 6.49 21.92 0.48
N GLY A 241 7.45 22.83 0.40
CA GLY A 241 7.46 23.91 -0.60
C GLY A 241 7.47 23.40 -2.03
N LEU A 242 8.31 22.38 -2.32
CA LEU A 242 8.37 21.73 -3.63
C LEU A 242 7.08 20.95 -3.94
N THR A 243 6.48 20.31 -2.94
CA THR A 243 5.20 19.60 -3.10
C THR A 243 4.09 20.57 -3.49
N ILE A 244 3.93 21.67 -2.74
CA ILE A 244 2.87 22.66 -2.99
C ILE A 244 3.10 23.38 -4.31
N SER A 245 4.31 23.88 -4.57
CA SER A 245 4.63 24.62 -5.81
C SER A 245 4.54 23.74 -7.05
N GLY A 246 5.06 22.51 -6.98
CA GLY A 246 4.96 21.54 -8.08
C GLY A 246 3.52 21.14 -8.39
N MET A 247 2.71 20.86 -7.35
CA MET A 247 1.28 20.54 -7.52
C MET A 247 0.49 21.73 -8.08
N TRP A 248 0.75 22.94 -7.59
CA TRP A 248 0.15 24.16 -8.09
C TRP A 248 0.46 24.38 -9.57
N ALA A 249 1.74 24.31 -9.95
CA ALA A 249 2.18 24.47 -11.35
C ALA A 249 1.59 23.39 -12.25
N PHE A 250 1.53 22.13 -11.77
CA PHE A 250 0.90 21.02 -12.49
C PHE A 250 -0.59 21.26 -12.74
N VAL A 251 -1.35 21.67 -11.73
CA VAL A 251 -2.80 21.91 -11.86
C VAL A 251 -3.09 23.07 -12.83
N ILE A 252 -2.37 24.19 -12.70
CA ILE A 252 -2.54 25.33 -13.63
C ILE A 252 -2.22 24.90 -15.06
N HIS A 253 -1.09 24.22 -15.27
CA HIS A 253 -0.70 23.73 -16.59
C HIS A 253 -1.76 22.80 -17.21
N CYS A 254 -2.35 21.89 -16.42
CA CYS A 254 -3.42 21.01 -16.88
C CYS A 254 -4.75 21.73 -17.17
N LEU A 255 -5.01 22.90 -16.56
CA LEU A 255 -6.18 23.70 -16.86
C LEU A 255 -6.03 24.49 -18.17
N ASP A 256 -4.82 24.96 -18.46
CA ASP A 256 -4.54 25.82 -19.62
C ASP A 256 -4.20 25.02 -20.89
N ASN A 257 -3.65 23.80 -20.75
CA ASN A 257 -3.15 23.00 -21.87
C ASN A 257 -4.12 21.86 -22.22
N GLN A 258 -4.63 21.84 -23.46
CA GLN A 258 -5.50 20.77 -23.95
C GLN A 258 -4.76 19.44 -24.19
N ASP A 259 -3.45 19.50 -24.45
CA ASP A 259 -2.57 18.35 -24.63
C ASP A 259 -1.85 17.95 -23.32
N ALA A 260 -2.39 18.37 -22.17
CA ALA A 260 -1.80 18.09 -20.87
C ALA A 260 -1.59 16.59 -20.64
N PHE A 261 -0.58 16.28 -19.82
CA PHE A 261 -0.21 14.92 -19.44
C PHE A 261 -1.41 14.14 -18.86
N VAL A 262 -2.27 14.82 -18.12
CA VAL A 262 -3.48 14.27 -17.53
C VAL A 262 -4.70 15.03 -18.05
N ASP A 263 -5.67 14.31 -18.62
CA ASP A 263 -6.95 14.91 -19.00
C ASP A 263 -7.84 15.08 -17.76
N LEU A 264 -7.98 16.31 -17.29
CA LEU A 264 -8.81 16.66 -16.12
C LEU A 264 -10.30 16.31 -16.29
N LYS A 265 -10.75 15.98 -17.51
CA LYS A 265 -12.15 15.55 -17.74
C LYS A 265 -12.51 14.28 -16.96
N MET A 266 -11.54 13.40 -16.67
CA MET A 266 -11.80 12.21 -15.88
C MET A 266 -12.23 12.54 -14.43
N PHE A 267 -11.79 13.69 -13.88
CA PHE A 267 -12.20 14.15 -12.55
C PHE A 267 -13.61 14.77 -12.51
N ARG A 268 -14.27 14.91 -13.64
CA ARG A 268 -15.71 15.26 -13.67
C ARG A 268 -16.61 14.08 -13.33
N ASP A 269 -16.08 12.87 -13.43
CA ASP A 269 -16.82 11.67 -13.04
C ASP A 269 -16.87 11.59 -11.50
N ARG A 270 -18.08 11.70 -10.96
CA ARG A 270 -18.31 11.69 -9.50
C ARG A 270 -17.90 10.38 -8.86
N ASN A 271 -18.13 9.25 -9.50
CA ASN A 271 -17.77 7.95 -8.95
C ASN A 271 -16.25 7.79 -8.89
N PHE A 272 -15.56 8.28 -9.91
CA PHE A 272 -14.10 8.27 -9.93
C PHE A 272 -13.51 9.13 -8.80
N VAL A 273 -13.95 10.38 -8.66
CA VAL A 273 -13.45 11.27 -7.60
C VAL A 273 -13.74 10.72 -6.21
N MET A 274 -14.97 10.23 -5.96
CA MET A 274 -15.30 9.60 -4.70
C MET A 274 -14.47 8.33 -4.46
N GLY A 275 -14.24 7.55 -5.51
CA GLY A 275 -13.37 6.38 -5.48
C GLY A 275 -11.93 6.73 -5.09
N LEU A 276 -11.38 7.86 -5.57
CA LEU A 276 -10.06 8.36 -5.16
C LEU A 276 -10.02 8.75 -3.68
N VAL A 277 -11.05 9.44 -3.18
CA VAL A 277 -11.14 9.78 -1.76
C VAL A 277 -11.17 8.53 -0.90
N PHE A 278 -11.99 7.54 -1.28
CA PHE A 278 -12.05 6.29 -0.54
C PHE A 278 -10.75 5.51 -0.57
N ILE A 279 -10.11 5.39 -1.74
CA ILE A 279 -8.86 4.61 -1.83
C ILE A 279 -7.71 5.28 -1.08
N PHE A 280 -7.70 6.62 -0.98
CA PHE A 280 -6.77 7.35 -0.12
C PHE A 280 -6.93 6.92 1.34
N ILE A 281 -8.16 6.93 1.86
CA ILE A 281 -8.46 6.60 3.26
C ILE A 281 -8.22 5.11 3.54
N ILE A 282 -8.56 4.23 2.59
CA ILE A 282 -8.26 2.81 2.68
C ILE A 282 -6.74 2.60 2.70
N GLY A 283 -6.02 3.32 1.84
CA GLY A 283 -4.55 3.34 1.85
C GLY A 283 -4.01 3.69 3.21
N MET A 284 -4.50 4.79 3.81
CA MET A 284 -4.11 5.20 5.17
C MET A 284 -4.35 4.06 6.18
N THR A 285 -5.58 3.56 6.28
CA THR A 285 -5.96 2.60 7.33
C THR A 285 -5.27 1.24 7.16
N LEU A 286 -5.21 0.74 5.92
CA LEU A 286 -4.64 -0.58 5.63
C LEU A 286 -3.15 -0.63 5.94
N PHE A 287 -2.40 0.33 5.40
CA PHE A 287 -0.94 0.31 5.48
C PHE A 287 -0.43 0.78 6.84
N SER A 288 -1.18 1.64 7.55
CA SER A 288 -0.91 1.96 8.95
C SER A 288 -0.92 0.71 9.84
N GLY A 289 -1.93 -0.14 9.69
CA GLY A 289 -1.98 -1.39 10.44
C GLY A 289 -0.84 -2.36 10.08
N LEU A 290 -0.41 -2.39 8.79
CA LEU A 290 0.75 -3.19 8.38
C LEU A 290 2.07 -2.62 8.92
N ALA A 291 2.17 -1.33 9.13
CA ALA A 291 3.36 -0.71 9.70
C ALA A 291 3.45 -0.84 11.23
N LEU A 292 2.30 -0.81 11.93
CA LEU A 292 2.25 -0.87 13.40
C LEU A 292 2.41 -2.28 13.97
N LEU A 293 1.81 -3.30 13.32
CA LEU A 293 1.75 -4.65 13.90
C LEU A 293 3.12 -5.35 14.02
N PRO A 294 4.04 -5.33 13.03
CA PRO A 294 5.32 -6.00 13.18
C PRO A 294 6.18 -5.45 14.33
N PRO A 295 6.36 -4.13 14.51
CA PRO A 295 7.07 -3.60 15.66
C PRO A 295 6.36 -3.89 17.00
N LEU A 296 5.04 -3.86 17.07
CA LEU A 296 4.29 -4.27 18.26
C LEU A 296 4.62 -5.71 18.65
N LEU A 297 4.58 -6.63 17.69
CA LEU A 297 4.85 -8.05 17.94
C LEU A 297 6.31 -8.31 18.30
N GLN A 298 7.25 -7.75 17.52
CA GLN A 298 8.66 -8.05 17.67
C GLN A 298 9.33 -7.29 18.82
N LYS A 299 9.12 -5.97 18.88
CA LYS A 299 9.82 -5.11 19.86
C LYS A 299 9.12 -5.07 21.21
N LEU A 300 7.79 -5.05 21.24
CA LEU A 300 7.03 -4.90 22.48
C LEU A 300 6.65 -6.24 23.09
N LEU A 301 6.17 -7.19 22.28
CA LEU A 301 5.71 -8.50 22.74
C LEU A 301 6.77 -9.62 22.60
N GLY A 302 7.93 -9.34 22.00
CA GLY A 302 9.07 -10.26 21.92
C GLY A 302 8.90 -11.44 20.95
N TYR A 303 7.96 -11.37 20.01
CA TYR A 303 7.79 -12.45 19.01
C TYR A 303 8.96 -12.51 18.04
N PRO A 304 9.50 -13.71 17.75
CA PRO A 304 10.45 -13.91 16.66
C PRO A 304 9.86 -13.50 15.31
N VAL A 305 10.72 -13.16 14.34
CA VAL A 305 10.30 -12.68 13.00
C VAL A 305 9.38 -13.66 12.29
N ILE A 306 9.72 -14.97 12.32
CA ILE A 306 8.92 -16.03 11.68
C ILE A 306 7.54 -16.13 12.34
N GLU A 307 7.49 -16.13 13.67
CA GLU A 307 6.23 -16.20 14.42
C GLU A 307 5.37 -14.95 14.18
N THR A 308 5.98 -13.76 14.10
CA THR A 308 5.30 -12.53 13.69
C THR A 308 4.59 -12.71 12.35
N GLY A 309 5.28 -13.28 11.36
CA GLY A 309 4.69 -13.57 10.03
C GLY A 309 3.51 -14.53 10.13
N LEU A 310 3.64 -15.60 10.92
CA LEU A 310 2.57 -16.59 11.11
C LEU A 310 1.34 -16.02 11.82
N VAL A 311 1.55 -15.16 12.82
CA VAL A 311 0.46 -14.50 13.56
C VAL A 311 -0.26 -13.47 12.69
N MET A 312 0.44 -12.83 11.75
CA MET A 312 -0.15 -11.86 10.81
C MET A 312 -0.78 -12.52 9.57
N ALA A 313 -0.40 -13.73 9.19
CA ALA A 313 -0.88 -14.42 8.00
C ALA A 313 -2.42 -14.58 7.93
N PRO A 314 -3.15 -14.85 9.04
CA PRO A 314 -4.60 -14.97 9.04
C PRO A 314 -5.34 -13.74 8.51
N ARG A 315 -4.77 -12.54 8.67
CA ARG A 315 -5.30 -11.30 8.08
C ARG A 315 -5.40 -11.39 6.55
N GLY A 316 -4.34 -11.87 5.92
CA GLY A 316 -4.31 -12.03 4.46
C GLY A 316 -5.29 -13.11 4.00
N VAL A 317 -5.41 -14.21 4.74
CA VAL A 317 -6.39 -15.27 4.46
C VAL A 317 -7.81 -14.69 4.54
N GLY A 318 -8.13 -13.91 5.59
CA GLY A 318 -9.41 -13.22 5.71
C GLY A 318 -9.71 -12.32 4.51
N THR A 319 -8.71 -11.55 4.06
CA THR A 319 -8.84 -10.69 2.86
C THR A 319 -9.09 -11.50 1.59
N MET A 320 -8.34 -12.57 1.38
CA MET A 320 -8.49 -13.43 0.19
C MET A 320 -9.87 -14.08 0.13
N VAL A 321 -10.32 -14.66 1.24
CA VAL A 321 -11.66 -15.28 1.34
C VAL A 321 -12.76 -14.25 1.10
N SER A 322 -12.67 -13.08 1.72
CA SER A 322 -13.67 -12.03 1.56
C SER A 322 -13.73 -11.49 0.13
N MET A 323 -12.59 -11.29 -0.53
CA MET A 323 -12.53 -10.84 -1.93
C MET A 323 -13.22 -11.82 -2.86
N ILE A 324 -12.95 -13.13 -2.72
CA ILE A 324 -13.60 -14.18 -3.52
C ILE A 324 -15.13 -14.18 -3.28
N LEU A 325 -15.55 -14.05 -2.02
CA LEU A 325 -16.96 -14.00 -1.65
C LEU A 325 -17.64 -12.76 -2.26
N VAL A 326 -17.05 -11.60 -2.06
CA VAL A 326 -17.58 -10.32 -2.55
C VAL A 326 -17.63 -10.25 -4.07
N GLY A 327 -16.68 -10.87 -4.77
CA GLY A 327 -16.70 -10.96 -6.23
C GLY A 327 -17.99 -11.60 -6.79
N ARG A 328 -18.61 -12.52 -6.02
CA ARG A 328 -19.92 -13.09 -6.35
C ARG A 328 -21.08 -12.23 -5.90
N LEU A 329 -20.93 -11.57 -4.73
CA LEU A 329 -22.00 -10.76 -4.11
C LEU A 329 -22.22 -9.42 -4.83
N VAL A 330 -21.17 -8.79 -5.36
CA VAL A 330 -21.24 -7.47 -6.02
C VAL A 330 -22.15 -7.48 -7.27
N ALA A 331 -22.32 -8.66 -7.90
CA ALA A 331 -23.26 -8.81 -9.00
C ALA A 331 -24.74 -8.77 -8.57
N ARG A 332 -25.03 -9.20 -7.33
CA ARG A 332 -26.40 -9.38 -6.81
C ARG A 332 -26.82 -8.25 -5.87
N PHE A 333 -25.92 -7.77 -5.03
CA PHE A 333 -26.19 -6.78 -3.99
C PHE A 333 -25.73 -5.38 -4.40
N ASP A 334 -26.25 -4.35 -3.71
CA ASP A 334 -25.75 -2.98 -3.88
C ASP A 334 -24.33 -2.88 -3.35
N ALA A 335 -23.43 -2.43 -4.22
CA ALA A 335 -22.01 -2.28 -3.89
C ALA A 335 -21.77 -1.34 -2.69
N ARG A 336 -22.64 -0.34 -2.46
CA ARG A 336 -22.56 0.56 -1.30
C ARG A 336 -22.80 -0.18 0.01
N GLY A 337 -23.79 -1.06 0.05
CA GLY A 337 -24.08 -1.90 1.23
C GLY A 337 -22.91 -2.81 1.57
N LEU A 338 -22.21 -3.35 0.55
CA LEU A 338 -21.02 -4.17 0.74
C LEU A 338 -19.85 -3.35 1.28
N VAL A 339 -19.63 -2.12 0.75
CA VAL A 339 -18.59 -1.19 1.28
C VAL A 339 -18.89 -0.83 2.73
N LEU A 340 -20.15 -0.48 3.05
CA LEU A 340 -20.56 -0.15 4.40
C LEU A 340 -20.31 -1.31 5.37
N PHE A 341 -20.72 -2.52 5.00
CA PHE A 341 -20.47 -3.71 5.79
C PHE A 341 -18.96 -3.92 6.04
N GLY A 342 -18.13 -3.79 4.98
CA GLY A 342 -16.69 -3.92 5.10
C GLY A 342 -16.05 -2.90 6.03
N LEU A 343 -16.47 -1.61 5.95
CA LEU A 343 -16.00 -0.56 6.85
C LEU A 343 -16.38 -0.83 8.31
N LEU A 344 -17.61 -1.29 8.58
CA LEU A 344 -18.05 -1.63 9.92
C LEU A 344 -17.26 -2.82 10.51
N VAL A 345 -16.99 -3.85 9.71
CA VAL A 345 -16.16 -4.99 10.15
C VAL A 345 -14.72 -4.55 10.41
N THR A 346 -14.16 -3.67 9.56
CA THR A 346 -12.82 -3.10 9.78
C THR A 346 -12.79 -2.25 11.06
N ALA A 347 -13.80 -1.41 11.28
CA ALA A 347 -13.91 -0.62 12.51
C ALA A 347 -14.03 -1.53 13.75
N ALA A 348 -14.87 -2.57 13.70
CA ALA A 348 -14.98 -3.54 14.79
C ALA A 348 -13.64 -4.24 15.10
N SER A 349 -12.85 -4.59 14.07
CA SER A 349 -11.51 -5.14 14.25
C SER A 349 -10.58 -4.16 14.97
N LEU A 350 -10.59 -2.89 14.57
CA LEU A 350 -9.76 -1.85 15.19
C LEU A 350 -10.16 -1.58 16.65
N HIS A 351 -11.47 -1.67 16.95
CA HIS A 351 -11.96 -1.60 18.32
C HIS A 351 -11.47 -2.79 19.17
N VAL A 352 -11.44 -4.00 18.62
CA VAL A 352 -10.84 -5.17 19.30
C VAL A 352 -9.35 -4.94 19.54
N MET A 353 -8.62 -4.39 18.56
CA MET A 353 -7.19 -4.06 18.70
C MET A 353 -6.94 -2.98 19.78
N ALA A 354 -7.88 -2.05 19.97
CA ALA A 354 -7.81 -1.07 21.06
C ALA A 354 -7.92 -1.69 22.47
N GLY A 355 -8.31 -2.95 22.58
CA GLY A 355 -8.29 -3.72 23.82
C GLY A 355 -7.06 -4.61 24.02
N PHE A 356 -6.00 -4.43 23.24
CA PHE A 356 -4.77 -5.21 23.38
C PHE A 356 -4.02 -4.84 24.67
N ASP A 357 -3.28 -5.80 25.20
CA ASP A 357 -2.43 -5.61 26.38
C ASP A 357 -1.07 -6.32 26.21
N THR A 358 -0.15 -6.05 27.12
CA THR A 358 1.22 -6.61 27.08
C THR A 358 1.29 -8.09 27.46
N GLN A 359 0.21 -8.68 27.99
CA GLN A 359 0.14 -10.07 28.44
C GLN A 359 -0.71 -10.94 27.50
N MET A 360 -1.28 -10.35 26.44
CA MET A 360 -2.14 -11.08 25.52
C MET A 360 -1.38 -12.17 24.75
N GLY A 361 -2.05 -13.28 24.49
CA GLY A 361 -1.57 -14.32 23.57
C GLY A 361 -1.76 -13.92 22.10
N SER A 362 -1.38 -14.80 21.18
CA SER A 362 -1.50 -14.58 19.74
C SER A 362 -2.94 -14.57 19.21
N MET A 363 -3.90 -15.19 19.93
CA MET A 363 -5.27 -15.39 19.45
C MET A 363 -6.04 -14.08 19.19
N PRO A 364 -6.03 -13.07 20.10
CA PRO A 364 -6.67 -11.79 19.84
C PRO A 364 -6.14 -11.10 18.58
N ILE A 365 -4.84 -11.21 18.32
CA ILE A 365 -4.17 -10.61 17.16
C ILE A 365 -4.62 -11.32 15.88
N MET A 366 -4.65 -12.66 15.87
CA MET A 366 -5.12 -13.45 14.74
C MET A 366 -6.59 -13.16 14.41
N VAL A 367 -7.46 -13.14 15.42
CA VAL A 367 -8.90 -12.89 15.24
C VAL A 367 -9.15 -11.50 14.71
N SER A 368 -8.56 -10.47 15.33
CA SER A 368 -8.70 -9.09 14.84
C SER A 368 -8.09 -8.93 13.46
N GLY A 369 -6.98 -9.60 13.16
CA GLY A 369 -6.38 -9.65 11.84
C GLY A 369 -7.32 -10.23 10.78
N VAL A 370 -7.93 -11.40 11.03
CA VAL A 370 -8.94 -12.00 10.13
C VAL A 370 -10.11 -11.04 9.90
N MET A 371 -10.65 -10.44 10.97
CA MET A 371 -11.75 -9.48 10.86
C MET A 371 -11.36 -8.28 10.00
N GLN A 372 -10.18 -7.71 10.21
CA GLN A 372 -9.69 -6.56 9.44
C GLN A 372 -9.49 -6.92 7.97
N GLY A 373 -8.86 -8.06 7.69
CA GLY A 373 -8.69 -8.55 6.33
C GLY A 373 -10.02 -8.84 5.64
N PHE A 374 -10.96 -9.46 6.36
CA PHE A 374 -12.29 -9.75 5.84
C PHE A 374 -13.04 -8.46 5.49
N GLY A 375 -13.02 -7.46 6.36
CA GLY A 375 -13.62 -6.14 6.10
C GLY A 375 -13.01 -5.47 4.87
N LEU A 376 -11.68 -5.53 4.72
CA LEU A 376 -10.97 -4.91 3.61
C LEU A 376 -11.42 -5.44 2.24
N GLY A 377 -11.62 -6.74 2.08
CA GLY A 377 -12.08 -7.31 0.81
C GLY A 377 -13.49 -6.83 0.44
N PHE A 378 -14.37 -6.67 1.44
CA PHE A 378 -15.70 -6.09 1.26
C PHE A 378 -15.68 -4.61 0.89
N VAL A 379 -14.60 -3.89 1.16
CA VAL A 379 -14.44 -2.49 0.74
C VAL A 379 -13.78 -2.41 -0.64
N PHE A 380 -12.62 -3.06 -0.83
CA PHE A 380 -11.78 -2.86 -2.00
C PHE A 380 -12.44 -3.27 -3.32
N VAL A 381 -13.09 -4.45 -3.38
CA VAL A 381 -13.66 -4.98 -4.63
C VAL A 381 -14.87 -4.16 -5.10
N PRO A 382 -15.89 -3.87 -4.27
CA PRO A 382 -17.01 -3.06 -4.71
C PRO A 382 -16.60 -1.62 -5.02
N LEU A 383 -15.65 -1.05 -4.24
CA LEU A 383 -15.13 0.28 -4.49
C LEU A 383 -14.45 0.39 -5.85
N SER A 384 -13.53 -0.52 -6.17
CA SER A 384 -12.87 -0.56 -7.48
C SER A 384 -13.89 -0.70 -8.61
N THR A 385 -14.91 -1.55 -8.42
CA THR A 385 -15.97 -1.75 -9.41
C THR A 385 -16.79 -0.47 -9.64
N LEU A 386 -17.17 0.26 -8.58
CA LEU A 386 -17.91 1.52 -8.67
C LEU A 386 -17.06 2.64 -9.27
N THR A 387 -15.80 2.74 -8.88
CA THR A 387 -14.86 3.77 -9.34
C THR A 387 -14.68 3.73 -10.85
N TYR A 388 -14.56 2.53 -11.42
CA TYR A 388 -14.32 2.37 -12.87
C TYR A 388 -15.57 2.15 -13.69
N ALA A 389 -16.75 2.01 -13.08
CA ALA A 389 -17.99 1.65 -13.78
C ALA A 389 -18.42 2.67 -14.85
N THR A 390 -18.15 3.95 -14.61
CA THR A 390 -18.56 5.09 -15.43
C THR A 390 -17.42 5.68 -16.27
N ILE A 391 -16.18 5.26 -16.03
CA ILE A 391 -15.00 5.74 -16.74
C ILE A 391 -14.97 5.24 -18.18
N GLU A 392 -14.78 6.17 -19.14
CA GLU A 392 -14.59 5.85 -20.54
C GLU A 392 -13.34 4.98 -20.76
N THR A 393 -13.40 4.05 -21.71
CA THR A 393 -12.30 3.11 -22.00
C THR A 393 -10.97 3.83 -22.30
N LYS A 394 -11.02 4.99 -22.96
CA LYS A 394 -9.81 5.77 -23.29
C LYS A 394 -9.04 6.28 -22.06
N TYR A 395 -9.72 6.46 -20.90
CA TYR A 395 -9.11 6.97 -19.67
C TYR A 395 -8.75 5.86 -18.67
N ARG A 396 -9.05 4.60 -18.94
CA ARG A 396 -8.87 3.51 -17.95
C ARG A 396 -7.44 3.35 -17.46
N ALA A 397 -6.46 3.47 -18.35
CA ALA A 397 -5.05 3.36 -17.97
C ALA A 397 -4.62 4.53 -17.07
N ASP A 398 -5.00 5.77 -17.43
CA ASP A 398 -4.75 6.96 -16.59
C ASP A 398 -5.50 6.85 -15.25
N ALA A 399 -6.77 6.44 -15.27
CA ALA A 399 -7.59 6.29 -14.06
C ALA A 399 -7.03 5.24 -13.08
N THR A 400 -6.56 4.10 -13.59
CA THR A 400 -5.93 3.06 -12.73
C THR A 400 -4.58 3.51 -12.19
N ALA A 401 -3.81 4.29 -12.97
CA ALA A 401 -2.57 4.89 -12.53
C ALA A 401 -2.81 5.90 -11.39
N PHE A 402 -3.80 6.81 -11.54
CA PHE A 402 -4.17 7.76 -10.50
C PHE A 402 -4.75 7.08 -9.25
N PHE A 403 -5.56 6.06 -9.41
CA PHE A 403 -6.09 5.28 -8.29
C PHE A 403 -4.96 4.62 -7.48
N SER A 404 -3.96 4.06 -8.17
CA SER A 404 -2.78 3.48 -7.53
C SER A 404 -1.90 4.54 -6.87
N LEU A 405 -1.69 5.70 -7.53
CA LEU A 405 -0.95 6.83 -6.98
C LEU A 405 -1.60 7.34 -5.70
N VAL A 406 -2.90 7.64 -5.72
CA VAL A 406 -3.64 8.16 -4.58
C VAL A 406 -3.66 7.15 -3.42
N ARG A 407 -3.79 5.85 -3.70
CA ARG A 407 -3.64 4.80 -2.70
C ARG A 407 -2.26 4.83 -2.05
N ASN A 408 -1.19 4.95 -2.84
CA ASN A 408 0.19 4.97 -2.33
C ASN A 408 0.46 6.23 -1.49
N VAL A 409 -0.04 7.39 -1.94
CA VAL A 409 0.03 8.63 -1.14
C VAL A 409 -0.73 8.47 0.18
N GLY A 410 -1.96 7.93 0.14
CA GLY A 410 -2.71 7.61 1.34
C GLY A 410 -1.96 6.68 2.29
N SER A 411 -1.31 5.65 1.74
CA SER A 411 -0.45 4.74 2.49
C SER A 411 0.70 5.47 3.19
N GLY A 412 1.43 6.31 2.46
CA GLY A 412 2.53 7.12 3.02
C GLY A 412 2.06 8.05 4.13
N VAL A 413 0.98 8.81 3.89
CA VAL A 413 0.38 9.69 4.89
C VAL A 413 -0.06 8.91 6.12
N GLY A 414 -0.73 7.78 5.93
CA GLY A 414 -1.21 6.94 7.02
C GLY A 414 -0.06 6.41 7.89
N ILE A 415 0.98 5.85 7.29
CA ILE A 415 2.16 5.35 8.00
C ILE A 415 2.82 6.50 8.77
N SER A 416 3.04 7.65 8.12
CA SER A 416 3.68 8.81 8.74
C SER A 416 2.89 9.35 9.93
N VAL A 417 1.56 9.44 9.81
CA VAL A 417 0.69 9.89 10.92
C VAL A 417 0.77 8.93 12.10
N VAL A 418 0.60 7.61 11.86
CA VAL A 418 0.59 6.66 12.99
C VAL A 418 1.95 6.51 13.64
N THR A 419 3.06 6.61 12.89
CA THR A 419 4.41 6.57 13.48
C THR A 419 4.72 7.83 14.29
N ALA A 420 4.31 9.02 13.81
CA ALA A 420 4.44 10.28 14.54
C ALA A 420 3.60 10.27 15.83
N VAL A 421 2.35 9.81 15.76
CA VAL A 421 1.48 9.66 16.93
C VAL A 421 2.07 8.63 17.91
N LEU A 422 2.54 7.48 17.42
CA LEU A 422 3.16 6.44 18.25
C LEU A 422 4.35 7.01 19.03
N SER A 423 5.28 7.68 18.34
CA SER A 423 6.47 8.27 18.96
C SER A 423 6.10 9.32 20.00
N ARG A 424 5.25 10.27 19.63
CA ARG A 424 4.83 11.34 20.52
C ARG A 424 4.06 10.84 21.74
N MET A 425 3.07 9.96 21.53
CA MET A 425 2.26 9.43 22.62
C MET A 425 3.06 8.52 23.55
N THR A 426 4.03 7.76 23.01
CA THR A 426 4.95 6.98 23.87
C THR A 426 5.70 7.91 24.83
N THR A 427 6.22 9.05 24.38
CA THR A 427 6.91 10.02 25.24
C THR A 427 5.96 10.65 26.26
N VAL A 428 4.80 11.12 25.81
CA VAL A 428 3.80 11.77 26.70
C VAL A 428 3.31 10.78 27.78
N ASN A 429 2.95 9.57 27.39
CA ASN A 429 2.48 8.53 28.32
C ASN A 429 3.60 8.12 29.29
N HIS A 430 4.86 8.06 28.82
CA HIS A 430 6.01 7.78 29.68
C HIS A 430 6.18 8.86 30.74
N GLU A 431 6.14 10.15 30.36
CA GLU A 431 6.25 11.28 31.29
C GLU A 431 5.10 11.28 32.30
N GLU A 432 3.86 11.01 31.85
CA GLU A 432 2.68 10.97 32.70
C GLU A 432 2.77 9.84 33.72
N ILE A 433 3.07 8.60 33.30
CA ILE A 433 3.20 7.45 34.20
C ILE A 433 4.39 7.66 35.14
N ALA A 434 5.55 8.10 34.63
CA ALA A 434 6.74 8.34 35.45
C ALA A 434 6.51 9.41 36.53
N SER A 435 5.72 10.45 36.22
CA SER A 435 5.38 11.52 37.18
C SER A 435 4.55 11.01 38.37
N THR A 436 3.75 9.96 38.16
CA THR A 436 2.92 9.33 39.21
C THR A 436 3.69 8.31 40.05
N LEU A 437 4.80 7.76 39.50
CA LEU A 437 5.63 6.75 40.14
C LEU A 437 6.70 7.42 41.04
N THR A 438 6.29 7.94 42.16
CA THR A 438 7.26 8.42 43.18
C THR A 438 7.78 7.25 44.01
N ALA A 439 9.05 7.34 44.47
CA ALA A 439 9.65 6.32 45.35
C ALA A 439 8.89 6.12 46.69
N SER A 440 7.97 7.03 47.02
CA SER A 440 7.06 6.97 48.14
C SER A 440 5.70 6.32 47.84
N ALA A 441 5.38 6.02 46.57
CA ALA A 441 4.07 5.45 46.19
C ALA A 441 3.86 4.08 46.87
N PRO A 442 2.76 3.90 47.65
CA PRO A 442 2.52 2.64 48.37
C PRO A 442 2.40 1.43 47.46
N GLU A 443 1.86 1.63 46.28
CA GLU A 443 1.65 0.60 45.26
C GLU A 443 2.99 0.12 44.67
N LEU A 444 3.93 1.02 44.44
CA LEU A 444 5.26 0.70 43.95
C LEU A 444 6.08 -0.06 45.01
N ARG A 445 5.93 0.35 46.28
CA ARG A 445 6.57 -0.37 47.42
C ARG A 445 6.00 -1.77 47.64
N ALA A 446 4.69 -1.94 47.39
CA ALA A 446 4.04 -3.24 47.48
C ALA A 446 4.45 -4.19 46.32
N ALA A 447 4.55 -3.61 45.10
CA ALA A 447 4.92 -4.38 43.92
C ALA A 447 6.41 -4.74 43.83
N LEU A 448 7.27 -3.85 44.33
CA LEU A 448 8.74 -4.02 44.32
C LEU A 448 9.37 -3.68 45.69
N PRO A 449 9.19 -4.57 46.71
CA PRO A 449 9.70 -4.30 48.06
C PRO A 449 11.21 -4.11 48.12
N GLN A 450 11.94 -4.62 47.15
CA GLN A 450 13.40 -4.59 47.06
C GLN A 450 13.97 -3.32 46.45
N LEU A 451 13.13 -2.40 45.97
CA LEU A 451 13.54 -1.08 45.44
C LEU A 451 14.40 -0.27 46.43
N MET A 452 14.32 -0.57 47.71
CA MET A 452 15.07 0.11 48.79
C MET A 452 16.52 -0.37 48.97
N SER A 453 16.90 -1.53 48.39
CA SER A 453 18.22 -2.11 48.64
C SER A 453 19.26 -1.82 47.55
N ASN A 454 18.83 -1.54 46.28
CA ASN A 454 19.71 -1.14 45.17
C ASN A 454 18.98 -0.23 44.21
N SER A 455 18.99 1.06 44.48
CA SER A 455 18.13 2.06 43.83
C SER A 455 18.31 2.19 42.30
N ALA A 456 19.54 2.03 41.78
CA ALA A 456 19.80 2.18 40.34
C ALA A 456 19.27 0.99 39.52
N TYR A 457 19.43 -0.22 39.97
CA TYR A 457 18.97 -1.44 39.28
C TYR A 457 17.44 -1.50 39.22
N TYR A 458 16.76 -1.23 40.33
CA TYR A 458 15.30 -1.25 40.37
C TYR A 458 14.68 -0.04 39.66
N ALA A 459 15.34 1.11 39.64
CA ALA A 459 14.93 2.25 38.82
C ALA A 459 14.96 1.91 37.34
N SER A 460 15.98 1.17 36.86
CA SER A 460 16.04 0.72 35.46
C SER A 460 14.93 -0.29 35.10
N ILE A 461 14.57 -1.19 36.00
CA ILE A 461 13.45 -2.12 35.80
C ILE A 461 12.12 -1.35 35.76
N ALA A 462 11.92 -0.40 36.67
CA ALA A 462 10.73 0.42 36.71
C ALA A 462 10.60 1.25 35.42
N ASP A 463 11.68 1.88 34.95
CA ASP A 463 11.72 2.63 33.69
C ASP A 463 11.42 1.74 32.47
N GLN A 464 11.95 0.52 32.45
CA GLN A 464 11.64 -0.44 31.39
C GLN A 464 10.16 -0.84 31.37
N LEU A 465 9.53 -1.07 32.54
CA LEU A 465 8.11 -1.38 32.65
C LEU A 465 7.24 -0.19 32.24
N VAL A 466 7.60 1.03 32.66
CA VAL A 466 6.94 2.28 32.25
C VAL A 466 7.03 2.45 30.76
N SER A 467 8.21 2.28 30.17
CA SER A 467 8.43 2.40 28.73
C SER A 467 7.59 1.38 27.95
N GLN A 468 7.50 0.13 28.45
CA GLN A 468 6.70 -0.91 27.83
C GLN A 468 5.20 -0.57 27.87
N GLN A 469 4.68 -0.12 29.03
CA GLN A 469 3.27 0.26 29.17
C GLN A 469 2.94 1.52 28.37
N SER A 470 3.81 2.52 28.39
CA SER A 470 3.64 3.76 27.60
C SER A 470 3.57 3.51 26.11
N ALA A 471 4.43 2.60 25.60
CA ALA A 471 4.39 2.19 24.22
C ALA A 471 3.08 1.45 23.91
N MET A 472 2.62 0.54 24.80
CA MET A 472 1.35 -0.19 24.58
C MET A 472 0.16 0.74 24.51
N ILE A 473 0.06 1.73 25.42
CA ILE A 473 -1.00 2.75 25.39
C ILE A 473 -0.93 3.55 24.08
N ALA A 474 0.27 3.93 23.63
CA ALA A 474 0.43 4.64 22.37
C ALA A 474 0.01 3.80 21.14
N TYR A 475 0.16 2.48 21.15
CA TYR A 475 -0.41 1.59 20.14
C TYR A 475 -1.94 1.57 20.19
N ILE A 476 -2.52 1.50 21.39
CA ILE A 476 -3.98 1.55 21.59
C ILE A 476 -4.55 2.86 21.05
N ASP A 477 -3.93 4.01 21.36
CA ASP A 477 -4.31 5.33 20.85
C ASP A 477 -4.31 5.36 19.32
N ASN A 478 -3.33 4.74 18.68
CA ASN A 478 -3.29 4.61 17.22
C ASN A 478 -4.44 3.74 16.69
N PHE A 479 -4.78 2.63 17.34
CA PHE A 479 -5.90 1.81 16.90
C PHE A 479 -7.24 2.54 17.08
N ILE A 480 -7.40 3.33 18.14
CA ILE A 480 -8.56 4.20 18.35
C ILE A 480 -8.61 5.30 17.27
N LEU A 481 -7.49 5.93 16.96
CA LEU A 481 -7.40 6.92 15.89
C LEU A 481 -7.86 6.34 14.55
N MET A 482 -7.34 5.16 14.16
CA MET A 482 -7.72 4.47 12.94
C MET A 482 -9.21 4.05 12.95
N PHE A 483 -9.74 3.64 14.11
CA PHE A 483 -11.15 3.32 14.29
C PHE A 483 -12.03 4.55 14.01
N VAL A 484 -11.70 5.69 14.61
CA VAL A 484 -12.43 6.95 14.39
C VAL A 484 -12.36 7.38 12.93
N PHE A 485 -11.18 7.33 12.30
CA PHE A 485 -11.04 7.63 10.87
C PHE A 485 -11.88 6.69 10.00
N THR A 486 -11.90 5.40 10.29
CA THR A 486 -12.70 4.43 9.53
C THR A 486 -14.20 4.73 9.65
N LEU A 487 -14.69 5.10 10.84
CA LEU A 487 -16.07 5.49 11.03
C LEU A 487 -16.43 6.83 10.38
N ALA A 488 -15.51 7.80 10.38
CA ALA A 488 -15.70 9.11 9.74
C ALA A 488 -15.92 8.99 8.22
N VAL A 489 -15.47 7.91 7.60
CA VAL A 489 -15.66 7.64 6.17
C VAL A 489 -17.03 7.05 5.85
N VAL A 490 -17.69 6.42 6.80
CA VAL A 490 -18.98 5.75 6.59
C VAL A 490 -20.03 6.65 5.93
N PRO A 491 -20.24 7.92 6.33
CA PRO A 491 -21.21 8.80 5.68
C PRO A 491 -20.90 9.07 4.20
N ILE A 492 -19.60 9.04 3.81
CA ILE A 492 -19.18 9.32 2.44
C ILE A 492 -19.64 8.21 1.47
N VAL A 493 -19.91 6.98 1.97
CA VAL A 493 -20.41 5.86 1.16
C VAL A 493 -21.68 6.23 0.41
N PHE A 494 -22.56 7.03 1.04
CA PHE A 494 -23.83 7.46 0.45
C PHE A 494 -23.67 8.46 -0.71
N LEU A 495 -22.48 9.05 -0.87
CA LEU A 495 -22.15 9.93 -2.00
C LEU A 495 -21.82 9.16 -3.29
N LEU A 496 -21.45 7.88 -3.20
CA LEU A 496 -21.24 7.02 -4.36
C LEU A 496 -22.57 6.78 -5.10
N ARG A 497 -22.56 6.78 -6.43
CA ARG A 497 -23.74 6.48 -7.25
C ARG A 497 -23.71 5.05 -7.76
N ASN A 498 -24.81 4.30 -7.56
CA ASN A 498 -24.93 2.96 -8.12
C ASN A 498 -25.38 3.04 -9.60
N PRO A 499 -24.55 2.61 -10.56
CA PRO A 499 -24.88 2.69 -11.99
C PRO A 499 -26.07 1.80 -12.38
N LYS A 500 -26.43 0.80 -11.58
CA LYS A 500 -27.60 -0.08 -11.85
C LYS A 500 -28.95 0.64 -11.82
N HIS A 501 -29.06 1.79 -11.13
CA HIS A 501 -30.31 2.57 -11.04
C HIS A 501 -30.48 3.61 -12.13
N HIS A 502 -29.51 3.80 -13.02
CA HIS A 502 -29.54 4.83 -14.05
C HIS A 502 -29.55 4.27 -15.49
N ALA A 503 -29.80 2.96 -15.67
CA ALA A 503 -30.17 2.46 -16.98
C ALA A 503 -31.55 3.08 -17.33
N PRO A 504 -31.71 3.82 -18.47
CA PRO A 504 -33.01 4.28 -18.89
C PRO A 504 -33.90 3.05 -19.02
N LYS A 505 -35.07 3.08 -18.37
CA LYS A 505 -36.11 2.11 -18.62
C LYS A 505 -36.50 2.29 -20.08
N THR A 506 -36.04 1.37 -20.93
CA THR A 506 -36.52 1.23 -22.31
C THR A 506 -37.94 0.67 -22.32
#